data_a5db738beae8d9693c65bc1ee004c737
#
_entry.id   a5db738beae8d9693c65bc1ee004c737
#
_cell.length_a   1.000
_cell.length_b   1.000
_cell.length_c   1.000
_cell.angle_alpha   90.00
_cell.angle_beta   90.00
_cell.angle_gamma   90.00
#
_symmetry.space_group_name_H-M   'P 1'
#
loop_
_entity.id
_entity.type
_entity.pdbx_description
1 polymer ?
#
loop_
_entity_poly.entity_id
_entity_poly.type
_entity_poly.pdbx_seq_one_letter_code
_entity_poly.pdbx_strand_id
1 'polypeptide(L)'
;MRSGGSVLKAPRAAEGALPREYEHEAASTKPPGTSPAHPERTWDNRPMSFSSVEFTRAPEVSAEFAVRVRGLLRASALGDALGYPLELLSAEQIAERAPKPWNSAFGELLVSDDTQLTCFTLDGLTEVLEWNNEGAAADELACLWLAYLRWFRGIGEVLPESAPFSLDREIDGSSELTARRGPGAATLRALGSGEMQLVSKSLNPEALGSGALVRSAALGVLPVAQERTVVLLAVRSAALTHGHPEALASAAAYALLVRDLLASPSGTFGALLEAARRVVSWCGSVAADDSIPGDASRTAAALSRAVDLLERGVVPVPEAVAEHFGTGWTAPELLGVALWCAADAVKSLPTDADDAMVRGALFEGLCGAVSVDSDSDSVGAMTAALWAAAGFPVGGDEADAWSEALGRVR
;
A
#
# COMPACT_ATOMS: atom_id res chain seq x y z
N MET A 1 24.90 -56.63 22.17
CA MET A 1 24.27 -55.51 22.84
C MET A 1 24.02 -54.45 21.77
N ARG A 2 22.78 -54.30 21.34
CA ARG A 2 22.38 -53.35 20.29
C ARG A 2 21.71 -52.17 20.99
N SER A 3 22.28 -50.98 20.85
CA SER A 3 21.68 -49.73 21.33
C SER A 3 20.82 -49.12 20.19
N GLY A 4 19.53 -49.11 20.40
CA GLY A 4 18.57 -48.48 19.49
C GLY A 4 18.57 -46.97 19.71
N GLY A 5 18.90 -46.20 18.68
CA GLY A 5 18.67 -44.77 18.63
C GLY A 5 17.23 -44.46 18.15
N SER A 6 16.45 -43.90 19.03
CA SER A 6 15.12 -43.38 18.70
C SER A 6 15.23 -42.06 17.96
N VAL A 7 14.85 -42.06 16.69
CA VAL A 7 14.67 -40.82 15.89
C VAL A 7 13.29 -40.26 16.23
N LEU A 8 13.26 -39.17 16.94
CA LEU A 8 12.04 -38.36 17.15
C LEU A 8 11.63 -37.72 15.81
N LYS A 9 10.53 -38.22 15.24
CA LYS A 9 9.84 -37.58 14.12
C LYS A 9 9.20 -36.28 14.62
N ALA A 10 9.54 -35.16 13.95
CA ALA A 10 8.83 -33.93 14.08
C ALA A 10 7.34 -34.10 13.69
N PRO A 11 6.41 -33.45 14.37
CA PRO A 11 5.00 -33.51 14.01
C PRO A 11 4.78 -32.84 12.65
N ARG A 12 4.08 -33.56 11.75
CA ARG A 12 3.54 -32.97 10.52
C ARG A 12 2.58 -31.83 10.89
N ALA A 13 2.77 -30.68 10.26
CA ALA A 13 1.79 -29.61 10.27
C ALA A 13 0.43 -30.18 9.85
N ALA A 14 -0.57 -30.00 10.68
CA ALA A 14 -1.93 -30.32 10.34
C ALA A 14 -2.39 -29.39 9.22
N GLU A 15 -2.82 -29.96 8.09
CA GLU A 15 -3.63 -29.28 7.09
C GLU A 15 -4.96 -28.91 7.76
N GLY A 16 -4.98 -27.75 8.41
CA GLY A 16 -6.22 -27.14 8.91
C GLY A 16 -6.92 -26.49 7.73
N ALA A 17 -8.10 -27.03 7.39
CA ALA A 17 -9.03 -26.36 6.48
C ALA A 17 -9.26 -24.93 6.96
N LEU A 18 -9.09 -23.96 6.06
CA LEU A 18 -9.44 -22.56 6.27
C LEU A 18 -10.92 -22.48 6.71
N PRO A 19 -11.24 -21.70 7.74
CA PRO A 19 -12.63 -21.41 8.09
C PRO A 19 -13.29 -20.66 6.94
N ARG A 20 -14.53 -21.02 6.68
CA ARG A 20 -15.41 -20.42 5.68
C ARG A 20 -15.51 -18.91 5.90
N GLU A 21 -15.44 -18.20 4.78
CA GLU A 21 -15.98 -16.87 4.44
C GLU A 21 -16.61 -16.10 5.62
N TYR A 22 -15.91 -15.08 6.11
CA TYR A 22 -16.55 -13.96 6.78
C TYR A 22 -17.07 -12.99 5.72
N GLU A 23 -18.28 -13.25 5.26
CA GLU A 23 -19.15 -12.18 4.78
C GLU A 23 -19.52 -11.33 6.00
N HIS A 24 -18.81 -10.23 6.21
CA HIS A 24 -19.33 -9.16 7.04
C HIS A 24 -20.53 -8.56 6.29
N GLU A 25 -21.71 -9.09 6.52
CA GLU A 25 -22.95 -8.34 6.35
C GLU A 25 -22.86 -7.09 7.23
N ALA A 26 -22.53 -5.97 6.59
CA ALA A 26 -22.78 -4.67 7.15
C ALA A 26 -24.29 -4.57 7.38
N ALA A 27 -24.71 -4.67 8.63
CA ALA A 27 -26.09 -4.46 9.01
C ALA A 27 -26.52 -3.07 8.54
N SER A 28 -27.29 -3.06 7.46
CA SER A 28 -27.93 -1.88 6.89
C SER A 28 -28.98 -1.35 7.87
N THR A 29 -28.58 -0.42 8.72
CA THR A 29 -29.52 0.51 9.31
C THR A 29 -29.63 1.71 8.38
N LYS A 30 -30.63 1.69 7.53
CA LYS A 30 -31.02 2.80 6.67
C LYS A 30 -31.38 4.01 7.53
N PRO A 31 -30.72 5.17 7.41
CA PRO A 31 -31.30 6.43 7.89
C PRO A 31 -32.39 6.89 6.92
N PRO A 32 -33.49 7.51 7.41
CA PRO A 32 -34.49 8.09 6.56
C PRO A 32 -34.02 9.46 6.05
N GLY A 33 -33.95 9.62 4.75
CA GLY A 33 -33.71 10.93 4.15
C GLY A 33 -33.15 10.78 2.74
N THR A 34 -34.04 10.84 1.74
CA THR A 34 -33.67 10.92 0.32
C THR A 34 -32.90 12.20 0.07
N SER A 35 -31.59 12.10 -0.10
CA SER A 35 -30.78 13.13 -0.71
C SER A 35 -31.16 13.24 -2.20
N PRO A 36 -31.25 14.44 -2.78
CA PRO A 36 -31.58 14.59 -4.20
C PRO A 36 -30.48 13.87 -5.03
N ALA A 37 -30.94 13.09 -6.03
CA ALA A 37 -30.08 12.44 -6.99
C ALA A 37 -29.16 13.50 -7.64
N HIS A 38 -27.85 13.35 -7.43
CA HIS A 38 -26.87 14.10 -8.20
C HIS A 38 -27.04 13.72 -9.68
N PRO A 39 -26.97 14.68 -10.62
CA PRO A 39 -27.00 14.36 -12.04
C PRO A 39 -25.83 13.37 -12.34
N GLU A 40 -26.13 12.36 -13.15
CA GLU A 40 -25.13 11.38 -13.61
C GLU A 40 -23.94 12.14 -14.20
N ARG A 41 -22.81 12.15 -13.50
CA ARG A 41 -21.57 12.72 -14.00
C ARG A 41 -21.01 11.78 -15.06
N THR A 42 -20.84 12.25 -16.27
CA THR A 42 -20.15 11.51 -17.34
C THR A 42 -18.65 11.60 -17.11
N TRP A 43 -18.06 10.51 -16.66
CA TRP A 43 -16.61 10.43 -16.45
C TRP A 43 -15.86 10.43 -17.78
N ASP A 44 -14.78 11.19 -17.86
CA ASP A 44 -13.89 11.18 -19.02
C ASP A 44 -13.03 9.91 -19.03
N ASN A 45 -13.51 8.89 -19.75
CA ASN A 45 -12.78 7.62 -19.95
C ASN A 45 -11.85 7.67 -21.16
N ARG A 46 -11.60 8.84 -21.75
CA ARG A 46 -10.64 8.92 -22.84
C ARG A 46 -9.26 8.48 -22.33
N PRO A 47 -8.51 7.66 -23.10
CA PRO A 47 -7.13 7.38 -22.77
C PRO A 47 -6.40 8.72 -22.59
N MET A 48 -5.76 8.89 -21.45
CA MET A 48 -4.79 9.98 -21.32
C MET A 48 -3.64 9.61 -22.24
N SER A 49 -3.61 10.18 -23.43
CA SER A 49 -2.40 10.07 -24.20
C SER A 49 -1.39 11.01 -23.55
N PHE A 50 -0.42 10.47 -22.86
CA PHE A 50 0.81 11.19 -22.50
C PHE A 50 1.58 11.62 -23.76
N SER A 51 0.98 11.40 -24.94
CA SER A 51 1.60 11.51 -26.25
C SER A 51 2.03 12.90 -26.62
N SER A 52 1.75 13.92 -25.85
CA SER A 52 2.08 15.26 -26.36
C SER A 52 3.11 16.06 -25.59
N VAL A 53 3.45 15.77 -24.32
CA VAL A 53 4.32 16.72 -23.63
C VAL A 53 5.34 16.14 -22.64
N GLU A 54 5.13 14.98 -21.98
CA GLU A 54 5.92 14.73 -20.77
C GLU A 54 6.84 13.49 -20.78
N PHE A 55 6.62 12.51 -21.62
CA PHE A 55 7.47 11.32 -21.72
C PHE A 55 8.28 11.24 -23.03
N THR A 56 8.55 12.33 -23.70
CA THR A 56 9.43 12.32 -24.88
C THR A 56 10.86 11.87 -24.57
N ARG A 57 11.22 11.83 -23.30
CA ARG A 57 12.40 11.17 -22.76
C ARG A 57 12.17 10.94 -21.28
N ALA A 58 12.35 9.71 -20.79
CA ALA A 58 12.37 9.48 -19.36
C ALA A 58 13.36 10.49 -18.74
N PRO A 59 12.96 11.28 -17.73
CA PRO A 59 13.89 12.20 -17.09
C PRO A 59 15.08 11.40 -16.59
N GLU A 60 16.29 11.97 -16.73
CA GLU A 60 17.49 11.34 -16.21
C GLU A 60 17.34 11.25 -14.69
N VAL A 61 16.97 10.06 -14.23
CA VAL A 61 16.72 9.79 -12.80
C VAL A 61 18.07 9.78 -12.11
N SER A 62 18.29 10.66 -11.14
CA SER A 62 19.54 10.68 -10.37
C SER A 62 19.75 9.34 -9.65
N ALA A 63 21.01 8.91 -9.52
CA ALA A 63 21.36 7.71 -8.78
C ALA A 63 20.83 7.77 -7.34
N GLU A 64 20.83 8.96 -6.72
CA GLU A 64 20.28 9.20 -5.40
C GLU A 64 18.78 8.96 -5.34
N PHE A 65 18.00 9.44 -6.31
CA PHE A 65 16.56 9.17 -6.39
C PHE A 65 16.29 7.67 -6.52
N ALA A 66 17.05 6.97 -7.38
CA ALA A 66 16.92 5.52 -7.55
C ALA A 66 17.25 4.74 -6.26
N VAL A 67 18.21 5.20 -5.46
CA VAL A 67 18.51 4.62 -4.13
C VAL A 67 17.33 4.82 -3.19
N ARG A 68 16.73 6.00 -3.15
CA ARG A 68 15.56 6.29 -2.29
C ARG A 68 14.34 5.47 -2.68
N VAL A 69 14.07 5.31 -3.96
CA VAL A 69 12.96 4.45 -4.44
C VAL A 69 13.19 2.99 -4.02
N ARG A 70 14.40 2.46 -4.18
CA ARG A 70 14.73 1.11 -3.70
C ARG A 70 14.59 1.00 -2.18
N GLY A 71 15.00 2.02 -1.44
CA GLY A 71 14.83 2.10 0.02
C GLY A 71 13.36 2.05 0.42
N LEU A 72 12.51 2.82 -0.28
CA LEU A 72 11.07 2.83 -0.06
C LEU A 72 10.45 1.44 -0.27
N LEU A 73 10.77 0.78 -1.38
CA LEU A 73 10.22 -0.55 -1.68
C LEU A 73 10.65 -1.60 -0.65
N ARG A 74 11.93 -1.58 -0.25
CA ARG A 74 12.44 -2.51 0.78
C ARG A 74 11.81 -2.24 2.14
N ALA A 75 11.66 -0.97 2.51
CA ALA A 75 11.00 -0.57 3.76
C ALA A 75 9.53 -1.01 3.77
N SER A 76 8.80 -0.75 2.68
CA SER A 76 7.42 -1.19 2.49
C SER A 76 7.29 -2.71 2.63
N ALA A 77 8.13 -3.47 1.93
CA ALA A 77 8.15 -4.93 1.98
C ALA A 77 8.47 -5.48 3.39
N LEU A 78 9.33 -4.81 4.17
CA LEU A 78 9.57 -5.18 5.55
C LEU A 78 8.35 -4.92 6.42
N GLY A 79 7.69 -3.77 6.26
CA GLY A 79 6.48 -3.44 7.00
C GLY A 79 5.35 -4.43 6.73
N ASP A 80 5.11 -4.76 5.46
CA ASP A 80 4.20 -5.82 5.02
C ASP A 80 4.55 -7.16 5.69
N ALA A 81 5.78 -7.63 5.52
CA ALA A 81 6.19 -8.95 6.01
C ALA A 81 6.17 -9.08 7.54
N LEU A 82 6.33 -8.00 8.28
CA LEU A 82 6.14 -7.99 9.74
C LEU A 82 4.67 -8.01 10.13
N GLY A 83 3.81 -7.33 9.38
CA GLY A 83 2.37 -7.26 9.62
C GLY A 83 1.62 -8.51 9.17
N TYR A 84 1.97 -9.10 8.04
CA TYR A 84 1.24 -10.20 7.41
C TYR A 84 0.89 -11.38 8.36
N PRO A 85 1.78 -11.89 9.23
CA PRO A 85 1.41 -12.94 10.18
C PRO A 85 0.46 -12.47 11.29
N LEU A 86 0.15 -11.18 11.38
CA LEU A 86 -0.68 -10.57 12.42
C LEU A 86 -2.04 -10.08 11.89
N GLU A 87 -2.21 -9.96 10.57
CA GLU A 87 -3.34 -9.32 9.88
C GLU A 87 -4.72 -9.73 10.41
N LEU A 88 -4.92 -10.99 10.74
CA LEU A 88 -6.21 -11.51 11.21
C LEU A 88 -6.28 -11.76 12.72
N LEU A 89 -5.35 -11.21 13.49
CA LEU A 89 -5.27 -11.39 14.93
C LEU A 89 -5.84 -10.19 15.67
N SER A 90 -6.54 -10.43 16.81
CA SER A 90 -6.92 -9.35 17.70
C SER A 90 -5.71 -8.76 18.46
N ALA A 91 -5.86 -7.58 19.05
CA ALA A 91 -4.81 -6.95 19.86
C ALA A 91 -4.25 -7.87 20.95
N GLU A 92 -5.13 -8.64 21.63
CA GLU A 92 -4.71 -9.59 22.65
C GLU A 92 -3.87 -10.73 22.06
N GLN A 93 -4.30 -11.27 20.90
CA GLN A 93 -3.57 -12.35 20.20
C GLN A 93 -2.23 -11.84 19.67
N ILE A 94 -2.17 -10.59 19.17
CA ILE A 94 -0.93 -9.96 18.75
C ILE A 94 0.01 -9.80 19.95
N ALA A 95 -0.49 -9.31 21.09
CA ALA A 95 0.32 -9.13 22.30
C ALA A 95 0.90 -10.44 22.84
N GLU A 96 0.18 -11.55 22.70
CA GLU A 96 0.65 -12.89 23.09
C GLU A 96 1.68 -13.46 22.09
N ARG A 97 1.47 -13.24 20.79
CA ARG A 97 2.27 -13.85 19.70
C ARG A 97 3.53 -13.06 19.37
N ALA A 98 3.51 -11.75 19.53
CA ALA A 98 4.57 -10.83 19.17
C ALA A 98 5.22 -10.18 20.40
N PRO A 99 6.00 -10.94 21.20
CA PRO A 99 6.70 -10.35 22.34
C PRO A 99 7.69 -9.30 21.84
N LYS A 100 7.62 -8.10 22.40
CA LYS A 100 8.61 -7.03 22.13
C LYS A 100 9.89 -7.32 22.95
N PRO A 101 11.10 -7.04 22.39
CA PRO A 101 11.39 -6.68 21.00
C PRO A 101 11.21 -7.87 20.04
N TRP A 102 10.87 -7.56 18.80
CA TRP A 102 10.82 -8.55 17.71
C TRP A 102 12.19 -9.21 17.58
N ASN A 103 12.23 -10.52 17.66
CA ASN A 103 13.47 -11.28 17.69
C ASN A 103 13.52 -12.34 16.58
N SER A 104 14.66 -13.04 16.49
CA SER A 104 14.89 -14.11 15.50
C SER A 104 13.89 -15.28 15.56
N ALA A 105 12.96 -15.31 16.54
CA ALA A 105 11.94 -16.37 16.66
C ALA A 105 10.87 -16.33 15.55
N PHE A 106 10.75 -15.24 14.79
CA PHE A 106 9.79 -15.13 13.70
C PHE A 106 10.21 -15.86 12.40
N GLY A 107 11.42 -16.38 12.30
CA GLY A 107 11.87 -17.11 11.10
C GLY A 107 11.95 -16.23 9.84
N GLU A 108 11.62 -16.80 8.68
CA GLU A 108 11.48 -16.05 7.43
C GLU A 108 10.24 -15.14 7.49
N LEU A 109 10.41 -13.92 7.02
CA LEU A 109 9.33 -12.95 6.89
C LEU A 109 8.81 -12.99 5.44
N LEU A 110 7.53 -13.32 5.28
CA LEU A 110 6.90 -13.48 3.98
C LEU A 110 6.11 -12.23 3.64
N VAL A 111 6.32 -11.67 2.46
CA VAL A 111 5.51 -10.57 1.95
C VAL A 111 4.12 -11.05 1.53
N SER A 112 3.11 -10.19 1.66
CA SER A 112 1.73 -10.41 1.22
C SER A 112 1.50 -9.97 -0.24
N ASP A 113 0.24 -9.94 -0.67
CA ASP A 113 -0.17 -9.38 -1.95
C ASP A 113 0.05 -7.86 -2.03
N ASP A 114 0.16 -7.14 -0.93
CA ASP A 114 0.48 -5.71 -0.89
C ASP A 114 1.84 -5.40 -1.53
N THR A 115 2.91 -6.10 -1.12
CA THR A 115 4.22 -5.98 -1.78
C THR A 115 4.19 -6.51 -3.19
N GLN A 116 3.55 -7.67 -3.42
CA GLN A 116 3.46 -8.27 -4.74
C GLN A 116 2.82 -7.31 -5.74
N LEU A 117 1.63 -6.78 -5.44
CA LEU A 117 0.92 -5.85 -6.33
C LEU A 117 1.63 -4.49 -6.45
N THR A 118 2.34 -4.03 -5.43
CA THR A 118 3.23 -2.86 -5.54
C THR A 118 4.33 -3.08 -6.58
N CYS A 119 4.97 -4.25 -6.55
CA CYS A 119 6.01 -4.62 -7.52
C CYS A 119 5.43 -4.78 -8.93
N PHE A 120 4.27 -5.42 -9.10
CA PHE A 120 3.59 -5.53 -10.40
C PHE A 120 3.07 -4.19 -10.91
N THR A 121 2.70 -3.25 -10.04
CA THR A 121 2.39 -1.87 -10.44
C THR A 121 3.63 -1.19 -11.04
N LEU A 122 4.79 -1.32 -10.39
CA LEU A 122 6.05 -0.79 -10.92
C LEU A 122 6.46 -1.44 -12.23
N ASP A 123 6.27 -2.75 -12.37
CA ASP A 123 6.57 -3.45 -13.62
C ASP A 123 5.71 -2.95 -14.78
N GLY A 124 4.39 -2.76 -14.55
CA GLY A 124 3.51 -2.16 -15.56
C GLY A 124 3.91 -0.74 -15.94
N LEU A 125 4.35 0.09 -14.97
CA LEU A 125 4.88 1.43 -15.25
C LEU A 125 6.22 1.38 -16.00
N THR A 126 7.06 0.41 -15.68
CA THR A 126 8.33 0.18 -16.39
C THR A 126 8.07 -0.17 -17.85
N GLU A 127 7.10 -1.03 -18.12
CA GLU A 127 6.66 -1.37 -19.47
C GLU A 127 6.23 -0.13 -20.28
N VAL A 128 5.46 0.78 -19.66
CA VAL A 128 5.10 2.07 -20.29
C VAL A 128 6.34 2.89 -20.65
N LEU A 129 7.31 2.99 -19.75
CA LEU A 129 8.54 3.75 -19.98
C LEU A 129 9.41 3.11 -21.04
N GLU A 130 9.49 1.78 -21.11
CA GLU A 130 10.20 1.04 -22.16
C GLU A 130 9.61 1.35 -23.54
N TRP A 131 8.28 1.22 -23.71
CA TRP A 131 7.61 1.57 -24.96
C TRP A 131 7.85 3.02 -25.38
N ASN A 132 7.75 3.96 -24.44
CA ASN A 132 7.99 5.38 -24.72
C ASN A 132 9.45 5.63 -25.14
N ASN A 133 10.43 4.96 -24.54
CA ASN A 133 11.83 5.07 -24.90
C ASN A 133 12.12 4.51 -26.29
N GLU A 134 11.34 3.54 -26.74
CA GLU A 134 11.38 2.98 -28.10
C GLU A 134 10.60 3.84 -29.12
N GLY A 135 9.97 4.92 -28.67
CA GLY A 135 9.19 5.82 -29.52
C GLY A 135 7.78 5.33 -29.82
N ALA A 136 7.30 4.33 -29.10
CA ALA A 136 5.92 3.82 -29.19
C ALA A 136 5.08 4.40 -28.05
N ALA A 137 3.85 4.85 -28.34
CA ALA A 137 2.90 5.24 -27.32
C ALA A 137 2.33 3.98 -26.65
N ALA A 138 2.32 3.94 -25.32
CA ALA A 138 1.67 2.90 -24.54
C ALA A 138 0.42 3.45 -23.84
N ASP A 139 -0.58 2.60 -23.65
CA ASP A 139 -1.70 2.86 -22.74
C ASP A 139 -1.30 2.42 -21.32
N GLU A 140 -1.11 3.38 -20.43
CA GLU A 140 -0.61 3.16 -19.09
C GLU A 140 -1.55 2.25 -18.29
N LEU A 141 -2.86 2.45 -18.45
CA LEU A 141 -3.85 1.65 -17.74
C LEU A 141 -3.87 0.21 -18.25
N ALA A 142 -3.70 0.01 -19.56
CA ALA A 142 -3.58 -1.32 -20.15
C ALA A 142 -2.32 -2.05 -19.66
N CYS A 143 -1.16 -1.39 -19.61
CA CYS A 143 0.07 -1.98 -19.08
C CYS A 143 -0.08 -2.39 -17.61
N LEU A 144 -0.66 -1.52 -16.76
CA LEU A 144 -0.94 -1.83 -15.36
C LEU A 144 -1.91 -3.01 -15.22
N TRP A 145 -2.99 -3.01 -16.01
CA TRP A 145 -3.96 -4.09 -15.98
C TRP A 145 -3.35 -5.43 -16.42
N LEU A 146 -2.57 -5.45 -17.50
CA LEU A 146 -1.86 -6.64 -17.97
C LEU A 146 -0.84 -7.14 -16.93
N ALA A 147 -0.15 -6.25 -16.23
CA ALA A 147 0.72 -6.63 -15.11
C ALA A 147 -0.08 -7.34 -14.00
N TYR A 148 -1.25 -6.81 -13.62
CA TYR A 148 -2.10 -7.46 -12.61
C TYR A 148 -2.68 -8.80 -13.10
N LEU A 149 -2.98 -8.96 -14.37
CA LEU A 149 -3.39 -10.25 -14.93
C LEU A 149 -2.23 -11.27 -14.92
N ARG A 150 -0.98 -10.86 -15.11
CA ARG A 150 0.20 -11.72 -14.94
C ARG A 150 0.34 -12.18 -13.49
N TRP A 151 0.23 -11.24 -12.52
CA TRP A 151 0.22 -11.58 -11.10
C TRP A 151 -0.90 -12.57 -10.76
N PHE A 152 -2.13 -12.32 -11.24
CA PHE A 152 -3.29 -13.19 -11.01
C PHE A 152 -3.04 -14.63 -11.49
N ARG A 153 -2.46 -14.79 -12.69
CA ARG A 153 -2.02 -16.12 -13.17
C ARG A 153 -0.91 -16.71 -12.30
N GLY A 154 0.05 -15.87 -11.92
CA GLY A 154 1.22 -16.26 -11.12
C GLY A 154 0.83 -16.88 -9.78
N ILE A 155 -0.18 -16.32 -9.10
CA ILE A 155 -0.71 -16.88 -7.83
C ILE A 155 -1.60 -18.12 -8.02
N GLY A 156 -1.69 -18.66 -9.23
CA GLY A 156 -2.40 -19.90 -9.54
C GLY A 156 -3.88 -19.74 -9.91
N GLU A 157 -4.36 -18.52 -10.11
CA GLU A 157 -5.71 -18.24 -10.54
C GLU A 157 -5.87 -18.40 -12.06
N VAL A 158 -7.09 -18.71 -12.50
CA VAL A 158 -7.40 -18.99 -13.92
C VAL A 158 -8.18 -17.83 -14.51
N LEU A 159 -7.64 -17.26 -15.59
CA LEU A 159 -8.32 -16.24 -16.37
C LEU A 159 -9.32 -16.87 -17.35
N PRO A 160 -10.45 -16.20 -17.66
CA PRO A 160 -11.36 -16.64 -18.72
C PRO A 160 -10.68 -16.54 -20.10
N GLU A 161 -11.16 -17.33 -21.07
CA GLU A 161 -10.65 -17.33 -22.46
C GLU A 161 -10.74 -15.95 -23.14
N SER A 162 -11.66 -15.11 -22.68
CA SER A 162 -11.83 -13.73 -23.18
C SER A 162 -10.78 -12.76 -22.67
N ALA A 163 -10.00 -13.11 -21.64
CA ALA A 163 -8.95 -12.25 -21.13
C ALA A 163 -7.83 -12.06 -22.15
N PRO A 164 -7.23 -10.86 -22.23
CA PRO A 164 -6.13 -10.64 -23.15
C PRO A 164 -4.91 -11.47 -22.76
N PHE A 165 -4.16 -11.85 -23.77
CA PHE A 165 -2.85 -12.46 -23.58
C PHE A 165 -1.83 -11.35 -23.24
N SER A 166 -1.01 -11.59 -22.22
CA SER A 166 0.15 -10.76 -21.88
C SER A 166 1.44 -11.58 -21.99
N LEU A 167 2.49 -10.98 -22.51
CA LEU A 167 3.82 -11.58 -22.50
C LEU A 167 4.37 -11.63 -21.08
N ASP A 168 5.07 -12.71 -20.76
CA ASP A 168 5.76 -12.82 -19.47
C ASP A 168 6.92 -11.84 -19.42
N ARG A 169 7.17 -11.30 -18.23
CA ARG A 169 8.29 -10.40 -17.93
C ARG A 169 9.15 -11.02 -16.82
N GLU A 170 10.31 -10.43 -16.54
CA GLU A 170 11.28 -10.99 -15.58
C GLU A 170 10.65 -11.22 -14.19
N ILE A 171 9.78 -10.30 -13.76
CA ILE A 171 9.09 -10.37 -12.46
C ILE A 171 8.22 -11.63 -12.31
N ASP A 172 7.65 -12.15 -13.40
CA ASP A 172 6.76 -13.32 -13.39
C ASP A 172 7.52 -14.60 -12.98
N GLY A 173 8.84 -14.61 -13.10
CA GLY A 173 9.71 -15.70 -12.66
C GLY A 173 9.99 -15.74 -11.16
N SER A 174 9.58 -14.73 -10.39
CA SER A 174 9.80 -14.67 -8.95
C SER A 174 8.79 -15.53 -8.19
N SER A 175 9.24 -16.59 -7.53
CA SER A 175 8.39 -17.43 -6.69
C SER A 175 7.78 -16.66 -5.50
N GLU A 176 8.47 -15.64 -5.00
CA GLU A 176 8.01 -14.82 -3.87
C GLU A 176 6.89 -13.88 -4.29
N LEU A 177 6.98 -13.30 -5.47
CA LEU A 177 6.00 -12.36 -5.99
C LEU A 177 4.80 -13.04 -6.67
N THR A 178 4.86 -14.35 -6.88
CA THR A 178 3.79 -15.17 -7.47
C THR A 178 3.24 -16.24 -6.52
N ALA A 179 3.66 -16.24 -5.25
CA ALA A 179 3.05 -17.09 -4.23
C ALA A 179 1.66 -16.54 -3.85
N ARG A 180 0.70 -17.44 -3.60
CA ARG A 180 -0.63 -17.02 -3.13
C ARG A 180 -0.54 -16.63 -1.64
N ARG A 181 -0.60 -15.34 -1.33
CA ARG A 181 -0.48 -14.80 0.03
C ARG A 181 -1.46 -13.65 0.25
N GLY A 182 -2.58 -13.91 0.89
CA GLY A 182 -3.55 -12.92 1.31
C GLY A 182 -4.33 -12.16 0.22
N PRO A 183 -4.56 -12.69 -1.02
CA PRO A 183 -5.12 -11.89 -2.10
C PRO A 183 -6.53 -11.37 -1.76
N GLY A 184 -6.70 -10.06 -1.82
CA GLY A 184 -7.95 -9.39 -1.50
C GLY A 184 -9.11 -9.80 -2.43
N ALA A 185 -10.30 -10.03 -1.85
CA ALA A 185 -11.49 -10.51 -2.59
C ALA A 185 -11.91 -9.57 -3.73
N ALA A 186 -11.82 -8.24 -3.54
CA ALA A 186 -12.14 -7.28 -4.59
C ALA A 186 -11.17 -7.39 -5.77
N THR A 187 -9.88 -7.57 -5.49
CA THR A 187 -8.83 -7.77 -6.51
C THR A 187 -9.07 -9.06 -7.29
N LEU A 188 -9.28 -10.17 -6.60
CA LEU A 188 -9.57 -11.47 -7.24
C LEU A 188 -10.82 -11.41 -8.12
N ARG A 189 -11.91 -10.80 -7.63
CA ARG A 189 -13.15 -10.66 -8.39
C ARG A 189 -12.98 -9.84 -9.66
N ALA A 190 -12.30 -8.69 -9.56
CA ALA A 190 -12.11 -7.81 -10.70
C ALA A 190 -11.20 -8.43 -11.77
N LEU A 191 -10.03 -8.95 -11.38
CA LEU A 191 -9.06 -9.54 -12.31
C LEU A 191 -9.59 -10.85 -12.90
N GLY A 192 -10.26 -11.69 -12.08
CA GLY A 192 -10.87 -12.94 -12.53
C GLY A 192 -12.00 -12.76 -13.55
N SER A 193 -12.55 -11.56 -13.72
CA SER A 193 -13.49 -11.26 -14.80
C SER A 193 -12.83 -11.26 -16.19
N GLY A 194 -11.52 -11.06 -16.26
CA GLY A 194 -10.80 -10.87 -17.52
C GLY A 194 -11.17 -9.58 -18.28
N GLU A 195 -11.94 -8.68 -17.63
CA GLU A 195 -12.33 -7.39 -18.20
C GLU A 195 -11.66 -6.25 -17.44
N MET A 196 -11.10 -5.29 -18.18
CA MET A 196 -10.52 -4.09 -17.59
C MET A 196 -11.61 -3.23 -16.95
N GLN A 197 -11.49 -3.02 -15.63
CA GLN A 197 -12.41 -2.17 -14.90
C GLN A 197 -12.05 -0.69 -15.08
N LEU A 198 -13.06 0.16 -15.04
CA LEU A 198 -12.91 1.61 -15.23
C LEU A 198 -13.64 2.35 -14.10
N VAL A 199 -13.26 3.61 -13.89
CA VAL A 199 -13.95 4.50 -12.93
C VAL A 199 -15.46 4.52 -13.13
N SER A 200 -15.91 4.51 -14.39
CA SER A 200 -17.35 4.53 -14.75
C SER A 200 -18.00 3.16 -14.79
N LYS A 201 -17.22 2.07 -14.76
CA LYS A 201 -17.72 0.69 -14.85
C LYS A 201 -16.91 -0.20 -13.92
N SER A 202 -17.35 -0.37 -12.70
CA SER A 202 -16.70 -1.23 -11.71
C SER A 202 -17.59 -2.44 -11.34
N LEU A 203 -16.97 -3.61 -11.22
CA LEU A 203 -17.60 -4.78 -10.61
C LEU A 203 -17.68 -4.69 -9.09
N ASN A 204 -16.87 -3.81 -8.49
CA ASN A 204 -16.74 -3.65 -7.05
C ASN A 204 -17.03 -2.22 -6.61
N PRO A 205 -18.23 -1.66 -6.88
CA PRO A 205 -18.52 -0.24 -6.60
C PRO A 205 -18.44 0.13 -5.11
N GLU A 206 -18.56 -0.86 -4.23
CA GLU A 206 -18.51 -0.68 -2.77
C GLU A 206 -17.15 -1.07 -2.16
N ALA A 207 -16.18 -1.55 -2.96
CA ALA A 207 -14.89 -1.98 -2.44
C ALA A 207 -14.08 -0.77 -1.93
N LEU A 208 -13.84 -0.75 -0.63
CA LEU A 208 -13.21 0.33 0.11
C LEU A 208 -11.97 -0.12 0.91
N GLY A 209 -11.47 -1.33 0.69
CA GLY A 209 -10.31 -1.89 1.37
C GLY A 209 -8.95 -1.34 0.91
N SER A 210 -7.89 -1.90 1.48
CA SER A 210 -6.49 -1.47 1.37
C SER A 210 -5.82 -1.75 0.02
N GLY A 211 -6.15 -2.83 -0.67
CA GLY A 211 -5.33 -3.36 -1.76
C GLY A 211 -5.06 -2.41 -2.94
N ALA A 212 -5.97 -1.44 -3.21
CA ALA A 212 -5.69 -0.37 -4.18
C ALA A 212 -4.87 0.77 -3.58
N LEU A 213 -5.00 1.00 -2.27
CA LEU A 213 -4.30 2.04 -1.54
C LEU A 213 -2.80 1.74 -1.45
N VAL A 214 -2.41 0.60 -0.89
CA VAL A 214 -1.01 0.27 -0.59
C VAL A 214 -0.15 0.27 -1.86
N ARG A 215 -0.60 -0.40 -2.93
CA ARG A 215 0.15 -0.44 -4.20
C ARG A 215 0.30 0.91 -4.89
N SER A 216 -0.49 1.93 -4.51
CA SER A 216 -0.41 3.26 -5.12
C SER A 216 0.86 4.03 -4.74
N ALA A 217 1.63 3.57 -3.74
CA ALA A 217 2.99 4.07 -3.49
C ALA A 217 3.86 4.03 -4.76
N ALA A 218 3.74 2.98 -5.57
CA ALA A 218 4.44 2.82 -6.84
C ALA A 218 4.16 3.96 -7.84
N LEU A 219 2.99 4.58 -7.76
CA LEU A 219 2.61 5.70 -8.62
C LEU A 219 3.20 7.02 -8.13
N GLY A 220 3.41 7.15 -6.82
CA GLY A 220 4.10 8.29 -6.21
C GLY A 220 5.59 8.36 -6.53
N VAL A 221 6.23 7.26 -6.93
CA VAL A 221 7.65 7.25 -7.31
C VAL A 221 7.91 7.66 -8.76
N LEU A 222 6.87 7.95 -9.54
CA LEU A 222 7.04 8.40 -10.92
C LEU A 222 7.74 9.77 -10.96
N PRO A 223 8.84 9.91 -11.70
CA PRO A 223 9.58 11.17 -11.82
C PRO A 223 8.87 12.14 -12.79
N VAL A 224 7.57 12.32 -12.62
CA VAL A 224 6.77 13.21 -13.45
C VAL A 224 6.62 14.58 -12.79
N ALA A 225 6.63 15.62 -13.60
CA ALA A 225 6.54 17.00 -13.11
C ALA A 225 5.13 17.36 -12.63
N GLN A 226 4.08 16.79 -13.24
CA GLN A 226 2.70 17.21 -12.96
C GLN A 226 2.02 16.32 -11.93
N GLU A 227 1.59 16.94 -10.84
CA GLU A 227 0.79 16.33 -9.78
C GLU A 227 -0.49 15.67 -10.31
N ARG A 228 -1.19 16.37 -11.23
CA ARG A 228 -2.43 15.87 -11.83
C ARG A 228 -2.24 14.53 -12.53
N THR A 229 -1.11 14.29 -13.17
CA THR A 229 -0.80 13.01 -13.83
C THR A 229 -0.75 11.87 -12.82
N VAL A 230 -0.05 12.07 -11.69
CA VAL A 230 0.03 11.08 -10.61
C VAL A 230 -1.36 10.79 -10.04
N VAL A 231 -2.15 11.83 -9.76
CA VAL A 231 -3.52 11.70 -9.25
C VAL A 231 -4.40 10.87 -10.19
N LEU A 232 -4.46 11.24 -11.46
CA LEU A 232 -5.33 10.56 -12.42
C LEU A 232 -4.91 9.11 -12.66
N LEU A 233 -3.61 8.86 -12.69
CA LEU A 233 -3.09 7.52 -12.83
C LEU A 233 -3.39 6.67 -11.58
N ALA A 234 -3.28 7.23 -10.38
CA ALA A 234 -3.62 6.55 -9.14
C ALA A 234 -5.12 6.21 -9.06
N VAL A 235 -6.00 7.16 -9.37
CA VAL A 235 -7.46 6.94 -9.45
C VAL A 235 -7.79 5.82 -10.43
N ARG A 236 -7.24 5.87 -11.65
CA ARG A 236 -7.52 4.87 -12.70
C ARG A 236 -6.94 3.49 -12.38
N SER A 237 -5.71 3.45 -11.83
CA SER A 237 -5.09 2.19 -11.37
C SER A 237 -5.89 1.55 -10.24
N ALA A 238 -6.36 2.34 -9.28
CA ALA A 238 -7.21 1.84 -8.20
C ALA A 238 -8.54 1.30 -8.74
N ALA A 239 -9.14 1.97 -9.73
CA ALA A 239 -10.39 1.56 -10.36
C ALA A 239 -10.31 0.19 -11.06
N LEU A 240 -9.11 -0.31 -11.41
CA LEU A 240 -8.94 -1.65 -11.96
C LEU A 240 -9.46 -2.76 -11.02
N THR A 241 -9.57 -2.48 -9.73
CA THR A 241 -10.00 -3.49 -8.74
C THR A 241 -11.03 -2.97 -7.73
N HIS A 242 -11.01 -1.67 -7.40
CA HIS A 242 -11.84 -1.04 -6.39
C HIS A 242 -12.65 0.10 -7.02
N GLY A 243 -13.93 0.20 -6.71
CA GLY A 243 -14.81 1.18 -7.33
C GLY A 243 -15.35 2.26 -6.38
N HIS A 244 -15.17 2.09 -5.06
CA HIS A 244 -15.67 3.08 -4.11
C HIS A 244 -14.91 4.41 -4.26
N PRO A 245 -15.59 5.57 -4.37
CA PRO A 245 -14.92 6.86 -4.59
C PRO A 245 -13.82 7.17 -3.57
N GLU A 246 -14.04 6.88 -2.29
CA GLU A 246 -13.05 7.11 -1.25
C GLU A 246 -11.84 6.15 -1.32
N ALA A 247 -11.98 4.94 -1.88
CA ALA A 247 -10.82 4.08 -2.15
C ALA A 247 -9.93 4.69 -3.25
N LEU A 248 -10.57 5.24 -4.29
CA LEU A 248 -9.87 5.91 -5.39
C LEU A 248 -9.17 7.20 -4.92
N ALA A 249 -9.88 7.99 -4.09
CA ALA A 249 -9.33 9.21 -3.50
C ALA A 249 -8.17 8.92 -2.53
N SER A 250 -8.29 7.88 -1.69
CA SER A 250 -7.22 7.49 -0.76
C SER A 250 -5.97 7.00 -1.51
N ALA A 251 -6.14 6.24 -2.59
CA ALA A 251 -5.03 5.81 -3.44
C ALA A 251 -4.28 7.00 -4.05
N ALA A 252 -5.02 8.00 -4.56
CA ALA A 252 -4.42 9.23 -5.07
C ALA A 252 -3.75 10.06 -3.96
N ALA A 253 -4.38 10.17 -2.79
CA ALA A 253 -3.84 10.87 -1.63
C ALA A 253 -2.52 10.24 -1.16
N TYR A 254 -2.43 8.91 -1.11
CA TYR A 254 -1.21 8.21 -0.73
C TYR A 254 -0.10 8.36 -1.78
N ALA A 255 -0.42 8.24 -3.07
CA ALA A 255 0.54 8.51 -4.13
C ALA A 255 1.10 9.95 -4.06
N LEU A 256 0.25 10.94 -3.73
CA LEU A 256 0.67 12.32 -3.51
C LEU A 256 1.57 12.48 -2.29
N LEU A 257 1.25 11.84 -1.16
CA LEU A 257 2.10 11.83 0.03
C LEU A 257 3.50 11.31 -0.29
N VAL A 258 3.58 10.15 -0.95
CA VAL A 258 4.86 9.55 -1.35
C VAL A 258 5.63 10.48 -2.29
N ARG A 259 4.96 11.02 -3.31
CA ARG A 259 5.56 11.95 -4.27
C ARG A 259 6.15 13.19 -3.60
N ASP A 260 5.36 13.83 -2.73
CA ASP A 260 5.73 15.07 -2.07
C ASP A 260 6.92 14.87 -1.13
N LEU A 261 6.93 13.77 -0.38
CA LEU A 261 8.02 13.39 0.50
C LEU A 261 9.30 13.07 -0.28
N LEU A 262 9.19 12.33 -1.39
CA LEU A 262 10.34 12.03 -2.25
C LEU A 262 10.91 13.28 -2.94
N ALA A 263 10.07 14.26 -3.26
CA ALA A 263 10.50 15.50 -3.90
C ALA A 263 11.32 16.40 -2.95
N SER A 264 11.07 16.33 -1.64
CA SER A 264 11.70 17.18 -0.63
C SER A 264 12.07 16.38 0.63
N PRO A 265 12.94 15.35 0.51
CA PRO A 265 13.29 14.50 1.64
C PRO A 265 14.13 15.29 2.64
N SER A 266 13.64 15.41 3.85
CA SER A 266 14.35 16.13 4.93
C SER A 266 14.59 15.28 6.17
N GLY A 267 13.98 14.06 6.23
CA GLY A 267 14.08 13.16 7.38
C GLY A 267 13.54 13.79 8.67
N THR A 268 12.44 14.55 8.59
CA THR A 268 11.91 15.27 9.75
C THR A 268 10.42 14.99 9.98
N PHE A 269 10.02 15.04 11.24
CA PHE A 269 8.60 15.03 11.64
C PHE A 269 7.80 16.12 10.91
N GLY A 270 8.38 17.34 10.80
CA GLY A 270 7.72 18.46 10.13
C GLY A 270 7.37 18.19 8.67
N ALA A 271 8.24 17.46 7.94
CA ALA A 271 8.00 17.10 6.54
C ALA A 271 6.77 16.19 6.37
N LEU A 272 6.61 15.20 7.25
CA LEU A 272 5.43 14.33 7.24
C LEU A 272 4.14 15.13 7.45
N LEU A 273 4.14 16.05 8.44
CA LEU A 273 2.96 16.88 8.72
C LEU A 273 2.67 17.87 7.58
N GLU A 274 3.69 18.47 6.99
CA GLU A 274 3.51 19.40 5.88
C GLU A 274 2.93 18.70 4.65
N ALA A 275 3.48 17.55 4.28
CA ALA A 275 2.95 16.73 3.20
C ALA A 275 1.49 16.32 3.48
N ALA A 276 1.18 15.87 4.70
CA ALA A 276 -0.18 15.53 5.09
C ALA A 276 -1.16 16.70 4.95
N ARG A 277 -0.79 17.90 5.45
CA ARG A 277 -1.63 19.11 5.33
C ARG A 277 -1.86 19.52 3.88
N ARG A 278 -0.85 19.38 3.02
CA ARG A 278 -1.01 19.65 1.58
C ARG A 278 -1.98 18.66 0.93
N VAL A 279 -1.89 17.38 1.25
CA VAL A 279 -2.82 16.37 0.72
C VAL A 279 -4.24 16.57 1.28
N VAL A 280 -4.42 16.96 2.53
CA VAL A 280 -5.73 17.37 3.08
C VAL A 280 -6.31 18.55 2.28
N SER A 281 -5.48 19.54 1.95
CA SER A 281 -5.92 20.67 1.11
C SER A 281 -6.31 20.22 -0.31
N TRP A 282 -5.55 19.29 -0.91
CA TRP A 282 -5.89 18.69 -2.18
C TRP A 282 -7.23 17.94 -2.11
N CYS A 283 -7.48 17.12 -1.08
CA CYS A 283 -8.78 16.46 -0.88
C CYS A 283 -9.94 17.44 -0.88
N GLY A 284 -9.76 18.62 -0.28
CA GLY A 284 -10.78 19.69 -0.29
C GLY A 284 -11.09 20.25 -1.69
N SER A 285 -10.20 20.05 -2.66
CA SER A 285 -10.39 20.49 -4.05
C SER A 285 -11.03 19.43 -4.96
N VAL A 286 -11.06 18.17 -4.53
CA VAL A 286 -11.50 17.00 -5.34
C VAL A 286 -12.96 17.17 -5.81
N ALA A 287 -13.85 17.66 -4.97
CA ALA A 287 -15.25 17.86 -5.33
C ALA A 287 -15.47 18.78 -6.55
N ALA A 288 -14.49 19.63 -6.86
CA ALA A 288 -14.52 20.51 -8.03
C ALA A 288 -13.86 19.90 -9.28
N ASP A 289 -13.22 18.72 -9.17
CA ASP A 289 -12.57 18.03 -10.29
C ASP A 289 -13.45 16.91 -10.83
N ASP A 290 -14.09 17.14 -11.97
CA ASP A 290 -14.97 16.15 -12.61
C ASP A 290 -14.26 14.87 -13.06
N SER A 291 -12.93 14.81 -13.05
CA SER A 291 -12.17 13.62 -13.42
C SER A 291 -11.90 12.66 -12.24
N ILE A 292 -12.27 13.05 -11.01
CA ILE A 292 -12.11 12.25 -9.80
C ILE A 292 -13.52 12.00 -9.20
N PRO A 293 -13.91 10.75 -8.96
CA PRO A 293 -15.22 10.47 -8.37
C PRO A 293 -15.28 10.88 -6.89
N GLY A 294 -16.43 11.41 -6.48
CA GLY A 294 -16.69 11.75 -5.07
C GLY A 294 -16.07 13.06 -4.61
N ASP A 295 -15.87 13.19 -3.32
CA ASP A 295 -15.44 14.44 -2.67
C ASP A 295 -14.20 14.27 -1.77
N ALA A 296 -13.67 13.06 -1.62
CA ALA A 296 -12.53 12.71 -0.76
C ALA A 296 -12.70 13.13 0.72
N SER A 297 -13.93 13.31 1.19
CA SER A 297 -14.20 13.86 2.54
C SER A 297 -13.75 12.93 3.66
N ARG A 298 -13.93 11.60 3.53
CA ARG A 298 -13.48 10.61 4.51
C ARG A 298 -11.95 10.55 4.55
N THR A 299 -11.30 10.59 3.39
CA THR A 299 -9.83 10.61 3.27
C THR A 299 -9.26 11.87 3.93
N ALA A 300 -9.83 13.06 3.63
CA ALA A 300 -9.45 14.32 4.27
C ALA A 300 -9.62 14.28 5.80
N ALA A 301 -10.76 13.75 6.26
CA ALA A 301 -11.07 13.65 7.69
C ALA A 301 -10.09 12.70 8.41
N ALA A 302 -9.71 11.58 7.80
CA ALA A 302 -8.76 10.62 8.39
C ALA A 302 -7.35 11.22 8.51
N LEU A 303 -6.84 11.86 7.45
CA LEU A 303 -5.55 12.55 7.49
C LEU A 303 -5.52 13.72 8.47
N SER A 304 -6.59 14.54 8.51
CA SER A 304 -6.71 15.65 9.46
C SER A 304 -6.74 15.15 10.90
N ARG A 305 -7.41 14.03 11.15
CA ARG A 305 -7.47 13.38 12.46
C ARG A 305 -6.11 12.88 12.91
N ALA A 306 -5.34 12.24 12.01
CA ALA A 306 -3.97 11.83 12.30
C ALA A 306 -3.11 13.03 12.74
N VAL A 307 -3.19 14.15 12.03
CA VAL A 307 -2.48 15.39 12.38
C VAL A 307 -2.92 15.93 13.75
N ASP A 308 -4.23 16.00 14.04
CA ASP A 308 -4.77 16.45 15.34
C ASP A 308 -4.29 15.56 16.50
N LEU A 309 -4.34 14.24 16.34
CA LEU A 309 -3.86 13.30 17.36
C LEU A 309 -2.37 13.47 17.65
N LEU A 310 -1.55 13.66 16.62
CA LEU A 310 -0.12 13.96 16.74
C LEU A 310 0.13 15.26 17.50
N GLU A 311 -0.61 16.33 17.19
CA GLU A 311 -0.51 17.62 17.88
C GLU A 311 -0.93 17.52 19.36
N ARG A 312 -1.92 16.71 19.66
CA ARG A 312 -2.39 16.44 21.04
C ARG A 312 -1.51 15.46 21.80
N GLY A 313 -0.55 14.80 21.16
CA GLY A 313 0.35 13.83 21.78
C GLY A 313 -0.30 12.49 22.10
N VAL A 314 -1.37 12.12 21.40
CA VAL A 314 -1.99 10.81 21.51
C VAL A 314 -1.14 9.79 20.77
N VAL A 315 -0.88 8.64 21.40
CA VAL A 315 -0.03 7.56 20.87
C VAL A 315 -0.90 6.54 20.12
N PRO A 316 -0.45 6.00 18.96
CA PRO A 316 -1.18 4.98 18.20
C PRO A 316 -1.11 3.62 18.93
N VAL A 317 -2.13 3.33 19.72
CA VAL A 317 -2.36 2.03 20.37
C VAL A 317 -3.71 1.48 19.92
N PRO A 318 -3.98 0.15 20.04
CA PRO A 318 -5.20 -0.47 19.52
C PRO A 318 -6.48 0.24 19.94
N GLU A 319 -6.59 0.60 21.23
CA GLU A 319 -7.78 1.27 21.75
C GLU A 319 -7.98 2.66 21.14
N ALA A 320 -6.89 3.40 20.93
CA ALA A 320 -6.94 4.73 20.31
C ALA A 320 -7.24 4.64 18.81
N VAL A 321 -6.73 3.61 18.10
CA VAL A 321 -7.11 3.35 16.71
C VAL A 321 -8.60 3.05 16.62
N ALA A 322 -9.11 2.14 17.43
CA ALA A 322 -10.54 1.80 17.47
C ALA A 322 -11.43 3.01 17.80
N GLU A 323 -11.01 3.88 18.74
CA GLU A 323 -11.75 5.09 19.12
C GLU A 323 -11.80 6.12 17.99
N HIS A 324 -10.67 6.31 17.29
CA HIS A 324 -10.53 7.44 16.38
C HIS A 324 -10.70 7.08 14.89
N PHE A 325 -10.39 5.84 14.49
CA PHE A 325 -10.46 5.38 13.11
C PHE A 325 -11.42 4.22 12.87
N GLY A 326 -12.07 3.72 13.94
CA GLY A 326 -12.99 2.60 13.80
C GLY A 326 -12.26 1.28 13.65
N THR A 327 -12.62 0.50 12.63
CA THR A 327 -12.01 -0.83 12.43
C THR A 327 -10.61 -0.78 11.88
N GLY A 328 -10.20 0.35 11.26
CA GLY A 328 -8.91 0.48 10.61
C GLY A 328 -8.73 -0.38 9.34
N TRP A 329 -9.83 -0.82 8.71
CA TRP A 329 -9.81 -1.70 7.53
C TRP A 329 -10.19 -1.01 6.22
N THR A 330 -10.69 0.22 6.29
CA THR A 330 -11.03 0.96 5.07
C THR A 330 -9.86 1.83 4.60
N ALA A 331 -9.73 2.04 3.30
CA ALA A 331 -8.63 2.81 2.73
C ALA A 331 -8.42 4.20 3.37
N PRO A 332 -9.46 5.02 3.65
CA PRO A 332 -9.26 6.27 4.38
C PRO A 332 -8.73 6.07 5.80
N GLU A 333 -9.27 5.09 6.55
CA GLU A 333 -8.85 4.81 7.92
C GLU A 333 -7.39 4.37 7.97
N LEU A 334 -7.01 3.41 7.12
CA LEU A 334 -5.65 2.90 6.99
C LEU A 334 -4.63 3.98 6.67
N LEU A 335 -4.97 4.87 5.73
CA LEU A 335 -4.07 5.98 5.37
C LEU A 335 -3.84 6.92 6.56
N GLY A 336 -4.89 7.21 7.33
CA GLY A 336 -4.79 8.01 8.56
C GLY A 336 -3.96 7.32 9.64
N VAL A 337 -4.19 6.02 9.88
CA VAL A 337 -3.44 5.21 10.87
C VAL A 337 -1.96 5.13 10.49
N ALA A 338 -1.65 4.81 9.23
CA ALA A 338 -0.27 4.71 8.77
C ALA A 338 0.49 6.04 8.89
N LEU A 339 -0.13 7.16 8.52
CA LEU A 339 0.45 8.49 8.74
C LEU A 339 0.69 8.77 10.22
N TRP A 340 -0.28 8.45 11.08
CA TRP A 340 -0.17 8.65 12.53
C TRP A 340 0.98 7.84 13.10
N CYS A 341 1.06 6.54 12.80
CA CYS A 341 2.18 5.68 13.23
C CYS A 341 3.53 6.18 12.70
N ALA A 342 3.58 6.56 11.42
CA ALA A 342 4.81 7.06 10.82
C ALA A 342 5.32 8.33 11.49
N ALA A 343 4.45 9.29 11.77
CA ALA A 343 4.85 10.55 12.36
C ALA A 343 5.11 10.45 13.88
N ASP A 344 4.34 9.62 14.61
CA ASP A 344 4.53 9.45 16.05
C ASP A 344 5.90 8.83 16.39
N ALA A 345 6.36 7.85 15.63
CA ALA A 345 7.66 7.20 15.82
C ALA A 345 8.84 8.17 15.74
N VAL A 346 8.72 9.22 14.94
CA VAL A 346 9.81 10.19 14.72
C VAL A 346 9.61 11.52 15.46
N LYS A 347 8.44 11.72 16.07
CA LYS A 347 8.06 12.96 16.75
C LYS A 347 9.02 13.34 17.88
N SER A 348 9.48 12.35 18.63
CA SER A 348 10.31 12.54 19.84
C SER A 348 11.80 12.31 19.59
N LEU A 349 12.21 12.13 18.33
CA LEU A 349 13.62 11.98 18.00
C LEU A 349 14.39 13.28 18.32
N PRO A 350 15.53 13.19 19.01
CA PRO A 350 16.41 14.34 19.19
C PRO A 350 16.87 14.92 17.85
N THR A 351 17.06 16.23 17.79
CA THR A 351 17.52 16.89 16.56
C THR A 351 18.97 16.51 16.17
N ASP A 352 19.73 15.96 17.09
CA ASP A 352 21.11 15.47 16.97
C ASP A 352 21.17 13.93 17.01
N ALA A 353 20.04 13.23 16.86
CA ALA A 353 20.02 11.77 16.77
C ALA A 353 20.88 11.30 15.60
N ASP A 354 21.78 10.36 15.88
CA ASP A 354 22.53 9.68 14.83
C ASP A 354 21.66 8.66 14.08
N ASP A 355 22.14 8.19 12.94
CA ASP A 355 21.42 7.25 12.11
C ASP A 355 21.06 5.94 12.85
N ALA A 356 21.89 5.48 13.77
CA ALA A 356 21.63 4.25 14.52
C ALA A 356 20.46 4.44 15.49
N MET A 357 20.41 5.59 16.19
CA MET A 357 19.28 5.96 17.06
C MET A 357 17.99 6.07 16.24
N VAL A 358 18.05 6.75 15.08
CA VAL A 358 16.89 6.92 14.21
C VAL A 358 16.40 5.55 13.72
N ARG A 359 17.28 4.69 13.20
CA ARG A 359 16.91 3.34 12.75
C ARG A 359 16.30 2.48 13.86
N GLY A 360 16.84 2.57 15.08
CA GLY A 360 16.29 1.87 16.24
C GLY A 360 14.85 2.32 16.54
N ALA A 361 14.61 3.64 16.58
CA ALA A 361 13.28 4.20 16.82
C ALA A 361 12.28 3.85 15.70
N LEU A 362 12.72 3.88 14.43
CA LEU A 362 11.89 3.46 13.29
C LEU A 362 11.51 1.99 13.38
N PHE A 363 12.44 1.11 13.74
CA PHE A 363 12.15 -0.32 13.87
C PHE A 363 11.15 -0.59 15.01
N GLU A 364 11.36 0.02 16.18
CA GLU A 364 10.39 -0.06 17.29
C GLU A 364 9.02 0.53 16.90
N GLY A 365 9.03 1.66 16.21
CA GLY A 365 7.80 2.27 15.68
C GLY A 365 7.07 1.37 14.70
N LEU A 366 7.80 0.66 13.82
CA LEU A 366 7.23 -0.30 12.87
C LEU A 366 6.59 -1.49 13.61
N CYS A 367 7.28 -2.05 14.61
CA CYS A 367 6.72 -3.09 15.47
C CYS A 367 5.44 -2.61 16.19
N GLY A 368 5.41 -1.34 16.59
CA GLY A 368 4.20 -0.71 17.12
C GLY A 368 3.09 -0.61 16.09
N ALA A 369 3.40 -0.11 14.89
CA ALA A 369 2.45 0.09 13.79
C ALA A 369 1.74 -1.21 13.37
N VAL A 370 2.47 -2.33 13.24
CA VAL A 370 1.87 -3.63 12.89
C VAL A 370 1.08 -4.27 14.05
N SER A 371 1.05 -3.64 15.21
CA SER A 371 0.41 -4.18 16.42
C SER A 371 -0.84 -3.40 16.85
N VAL A 372 -1.37 -2.51 15.99
CA VAL A 372 -2.49 -1.63 16.36
C VAL A 372 -3.90 -2.22 16.18
N ASP A 373 -4.03 -3.52 15.96
CA ASP A 373 -5.31 -4.21 15.73
C ASP A 373 -6.09 -3.62 14.55
N SER A 374 -5.46 -3.69 13.39
CA SER A 374 -5.96 -3.19 12.11
C SER A 374 -5.45 -4.12 11.00
N ASP A 375 -5.54 -3.71 9.75
CA ASP A 375 -4.88 -4.35 8.61
C ASP A 375 -3.34 -4.17 8.74
N SER A 376 -2.72 -5.09 9.49
CA SER A 376 -1.37 -4.94 10.04
C SER A 376 -0.28 -4.85 8.97
N ASP A 377 -0.37 -5.63 7.90
CA ASP A 377 0.59 -5.61 6.78
C ASP A 377 0.47 -4.32 5.98
N SER A 378 -0.76 -3.90 5.66
CA SER A 378 -1.02 -2.63 4.98
C SER A 378 -0.52 -1.42 5.79
N VAL A 379 -0.81 -1.35 7.10
CA VAL A 379 -0.31 -0.28 7.99
C VAL A 379 1.20 -0.30 8.05
N GLY A 380 1.81 -1.47 8.23
CA GLY A 380 3.27 -1.65 8.27
C GLY A 380 3.94 -1.19 6.99
N ALA A 381 3.44 -1.67 5.84
CA ALA A 381 3.95 -1.30 4.51
C ALA A 381 3.92 0.21 4.27
N MET A 382 2.77 0.84 4.53
CA MET A 382 2.60 2.28 4.32
C MET A 382 3.43 3.12 5.29
N THR A 383 3.48 2.75 6.58
CA THR A 383 4.28 3.43 7.61
C THR A 383 5.75 3.48 7.20
N ALA A 384 6.33 2.34 6.85
CA ALA A 384 7.73 2.25 6.48
C ALA A 384 8.05 2.95 5.14
N ALA A 385 7.13 2.87 4.16
CA ALA A 385 7.26 3.59 2.90
C ALA A 385 7.28 5.12 3.10
N LEU A 386 6.45 5.65 4.00
CA LEU A 386 6.41 7.09 4.32
C LEU A 386 7.73 7.57 4.92
N TRP A 387 8.38 6.80 5.79
CA TRP A 387 9.71 7.14 6.32
C TRP A 387 10.78 7.19 5.23
N ALA A 388 10.82 6.16 4.38
CA ALA A 388 11.78 6.10 3.29
C ALA A 388 11.57 7.25 2.30
N ALA A 389 10.33 7.57 1.95
CA ALA A 389 9.98 8.70 1.10
C ALA A 389 10.41 10.04 1.73
N ALA A 390 10.22 10.20 3.05
CA ALA A 390 10.61 11.40 3.79
C ALA A 390 12.13 11.58 3.93
N GLY A 391 12.94 10.55 3.62
CA GLY A 391 14.39 10.61 3.69
C GLY A 391 14.97 10.14 5.03
N PHE A 392 14.18 9.40 5.83
CA PHE A 392 14.73 8.74 7.01
C PHE A 392 15.61 7.53 6.62
N PRO A 393 16.65 7.20 7.40
CA PRO A 393 17.57 6.11 7.13
C PRO A 393 16.90 4.74 7.42
N VAL A 394 16.03 4.30 6.52
CA VAL A 394 15.41 2.98 6.56
C VAL A 394 16.34 1.95 5.95
N GLY A 395 16.79 1.02 6.77
CA GLY A 395 17.87 0.12 6.44
C GLY A 395 19.18 0.61 7.04
N GLY A 396 20.13 -0.24 7.24
CA GLY A 396 21.35 0.09 7.94
C GLY A 396 22.47 -0.91 7.69
N ASP A 397 23.48 -0.85 8.54
CA ASP A 397 24.58 -1.80 8.53
C ASP A 397 24.06 -3.21 8.90
N GLU A 398 24.71 -4.25 8.37
CA GLU A 398 24.32 -5.67 8.53
C GLU A 398 24.13 -6.14 9.99
N ALA A 399 24.49 -5.31 10.95
CA ALA A 399 24.47 -5.66 12.38
C ALA A 399 23.25 -5.09 13.15
N ASP A 400 22.41 -4.25 12.54
CA ASP A 400 21.24 -3.69 13.23
C ASP A 400 19.97 -4.51 13.01
N ALA A 401 18.95 -4.28 13.89
CA ALA A 401 17.69 -5.02 13.84
C ALA A 401 16.95 -4.84 12.51
N TRP A 402 17.09 -3.68 11.86
CA TRP A 402 16.47 -3.40 10.56
C TRP A 402 17.09 -4.26 9.45
N SER A 403 18.42 -4.30 9.36
CA SER A 403 19.15 -5.12 8.37
C SER A 403 18.94 -6.61 8.60
N GLU A 404 18.91 -7.05 9.87
CA GLU A 404 18.59 -8.43 10.23
C GLU A 404 17.17 -8.79 9.78
N ALA A 405 16.17 -7.92 10.01
CA ALA A 405 14.81 -8.14 9.59
C ALA A 405 14.68 -8.14 8.05
N LEU A 406 15.29 -7.18 7.34
CA LEU A 406 15.32 -7.14 5.87
C LEU A 406 15.93 -8.39 5.25
N GLY A 407 16.97 -8.96 5.88
CA GLY A 407 17.60 -10.20 5.43
C GLY A 407 16.69 -11.43 5.54
N ARG A 408 15.59 -11.34 6.28
CA ARG A 408 14.59 -12.42 6.45
C ARG A 408 13.34 -12.26 5.56
N VAL A 409 13.17 -11.11 4.90
CA VAL A 409 12.02 -10.87 4.01
C VAL A 409 12.14 -11.73 2.75
N ARG A 410 11.07 -12.50 2.44
CA ARG A 410 10.95 -13.41 1.30
C ARG A 410 9.66 -13.14 0.53
#